data_da910c6552379bbeea2e8338080d8833
#
_entry.id   da910c6552379bbeea2e8338080d8833
#
_cell.length_a   1.000
_cell.length_b   1.000
_cell.length_c   1.000
_cell.angle_alpha   90.00
_cell.angle_beta   90.00
_cell.angle_gamma   90.00
#
_symmetry.space_group_name_H-M   'P 1'
#
loop_
_entity.id
_entity.type
_entity.pdbx_description
1 polymer ?
#
loop_
_entity_poly.entity_id
_entity_poly.type
_entity_poly.pdbx_seq_one_letter_code
_entity_poly.pdbx_strand_id
1 'polypeptide(L)'
;INGHKVWTSLAHFADWMILLCRTSKDDKYNGLSYFVVPIQSMIGKGVTVNPLIKLTGETGFNEVIFEDLVVEDKYRLDEVGAGWKVAMTTLAHERGAGLLTTPSAGGMVMEKEKGAGIGNAMSLIDLAKQSYRNGKTAADDGAIRDSIMELMIRQEGFRQNQRRIGVKELNDHPMRLPLQFKLVATEMGQDIAQLAYEIEGASSSLYVNDENAAAGGQWQLAYMNSFGVTIAAGANEVQRNILGERVLNMPKSK
;
A
#
# COMPACT_ATOMS: atom_id res chain seq x y z
N ILE A 1 -15.44 9.65 23.25
CA ILE A 1 -14.17 9.38 22.55
C ILE A 1 -13.60 10.71 22.12
N ASN A 2 -12.34 10.93 22.47
CA ASN A 2 -11.54 12.08 22.05
C ASN A 2 -10.27 11.56 21.38
N GLY A 3 -9.89 12.16 20.25
CA GLY A 3 -8.68 11.73 19.55
C GLY A 3 -8.62 12.18 18.12
N HIS A 4 -7.55 11.76 17.46
CA HIS A 4 -7.22 12.17 16.11
C HIS A 4 -6.66 10.97 15.33
N LYS A 5 -7.22 10.70 14.15
CA LYS A 5 -6.74 9.70 13.20
C LYS A 5 -6.33 10.38 11.91
N VAL A 6 -5.24 9.93 11.32
CA VAL A 6 -4.74 10.43 10.03
C VAL A 6 -4.59 9.28 9.06
N TRP A 7 -4.48 9.59 7.78
CA TRP A 7 -4.37 8.64 6.69
C TRP A 7 -5.57 7.69 6.59
N THR A 8 -6.75 8.16 7.02
CA THR A 8 -7.98 7.38 6.94
C THR A 8 -8.50 7.42 5.50
N SER A 9 -8.42 6.28 4.83
CA SER A 9 -8.85 6.16 3.43
C SER A 9 -10.35 6.43 3.31
N LEU A 10 -10.73 7.34 2.39
CA LEU A 10 -12.10 7.60 1.96
C LEU A 10 -13.10 7.90 3.10
N ALA A 11 -12.66 8.43 4.24
CA ALA A 11 -13.54 8.69 5.39
C ALA A 11 -14.70 9.64 5.06
N HIS A 12 -14.54 10.50 4.05
CA HIS A 12 -15.58 11.41 3.57
C HIS A 12 -16.69 10.71 2.75
N PHE A 13 -16.45 9.46 2.30
CA PHE A 13 -17.44 8.64 1.58
C PHE A 13 -17.95 7.44 2.39
N ALA A 14 -17.20 7.04 3.42
CA ALA A 14 -17.48 5.82 4.15
C ALA A 14 -18.75 5.95 4.99
N ASP A 15 -19.67 5.00 4.88
CA ASP A 15 -20.81 4.89 5.79
C ASP A 15 -20.39 4.39 7.17
N TRP A 16 -19.40 3.48 7.20
CA TRP A 16 -18.92 2.82 8.41
C TRP A 16 -17.41 2.97 8.57
N MET A 17 -16.98 3.10 9.81
CA MET A 17 -15.56 3.20 10.18
C MET A 17 -15.19 2.17 11.22
N ILE A 18 -14.06 1.52 11.01
CA ILE A 18 -13.37 0.73 12.02
C ILE A 18 -12.63 1.68 12.97
N LEU A 19 -12.88 1.58 14.27
CA LEU A 19 -12.32 2.49 15.24
C LEU A 19 -11.71 1.72 16.43
N LEU A 20 -10.39 1.74 16.54
CA LEU A 20 -9.66 1.22 17.69
C LEU A 20 -9.45 2.35 18.70
N CYS A 21 -10.00 2.20 19.90
CA CYS A 21 -9.95 3.19 20.97
C CYS A 21 -9.31 2.63 22.23
N ARG A 22 -8.73 3.50 23.04
CA ARG A 22 -8.26 3.16 24.38
C ARG A 22 -9.40 3.34 25.39
N THR A 23 -9.75 2.24 26.03
CA THR A 23 -10.79 2.19 27.08
C THR A 23 -10.23 2.04 28.48
N SER A 24 -8.97 1.57 28.62
CA SER A 24 -8.22 1.55 29.89
C SER A 24 -6.76 1.92 29.66
N LYS A 25 -6.10 2.48 30.67
CA LYS A 25 -4.66 2.82 30.67
C LYS A 25 -3.80 1.77 31.37
N ASP A 26 -4.40 0.73 31.92
CA ASP A 26 -3.73 -0.25 32.78
C ASP A 26 -2.78 -1.18 32.01
N ASP A 27 -3.08 -1.43 30.73
CA ASP A 27 -2.26 -2.29 29.86
C ASP A 27 -2.16 -1.71 28.44
N LYS A 28 -1.03 -1.96 27.79
CA LYS A 28 -0.74 -1.47 26.44
C LYS A 28 -1.72 -2.02 25.41
N TYR A 29 -2.04 -3.30 25.47
CA TYR A 29 -2.84 -4.03 24.48
C TYR A 29 -4.25 -4.33 24.98
N ASN A 30 -4.37 -4.83 26.23
CA ASN A 30 -5.66 -5.17 26.85
C ASN A 30 -6.49 -3.94 27.24
N GLY A 31 -5.91 -2.75 27.18
CA GLY A 31 -6.63 -1.48 27.35
C GLY A 31 -7.28 -0.94 26.08
N LEU A 32 -7.32 -1.71 24.98
CA LEU A 32 -7.87 -1.30 23.70
C LEU A 32 -9.19 -2.01 23.41
N SER A 33 -10.19 -1.28 22.91
CA SER A 33 -11.46 -1.82 22.43
C SER A 33 -11.68 -1.44 20.96
N TYR A 34 -12.41 -2.27 20.23
CA TYR A 34 -12.62 -2.13 18.79
C TYR A 34 -14.09 -1.90 18.50
N PHE A 35 -14.37 -0.91 17.67
CA PHE A 35 -15.72 -0.52 17.30
C PHE A 35 -15.90 -0.50 15.77
N VAL A 36 -17.11 -0.75 15.32
CA VAL A 36 -17.55 -0.47 13.94
C VAL A 36 -18.67 0.55 14.03
N VAL A 37 -18.38 1.79 13.66
CA VAL A 37 -19.24 2.94 13.87
C VAL A 37 -19.81 3.48 12.56
N PRO A 38 -21.11 3.92 12.54
CA PRO A 38 -21.72 4.55 11.36
C PRO A 38 -21.24 6.00 11.24
N ILE A 39 -20.04 6.20 10.71
CA ILE A 39 -19.35 7.50 10.73
C ILE A 39 -20.14 8.61 10.06
N GLN A 40 -20.82 8.35 8.94
CA GLN A 40 -21.59 9.37 8.21
C GLN A 40 -22.62 10.08 9.09
N SER A 41 -23.30 9.33 9.94
CA SER A 41 -24.32 9.87 10.86
C SER A 41 -23.73 10.67 12.02
N MET A 42 -22.43 10.58 12.23
CA MET A 42 -21.66 11.20 13.33
C MET A 42 -20.90 12.46 12.89
N ILE A 43 -20.74 12.69 11.59
CA ILE A 43 -20.11 13.90 11.06
C ILE A 43 -20.92 15.12 11.52
N GLY A 44 -20.21 16.12 12.08
CA GLY A 44 -20.81 17.31 12.71
C GLY A 44 -21.43 17.07 14.10
N LYS A 45 -21.33 15.83 14.65
CA LYS A 45 -21.80 15.45 15.99
C LYS A 45 -20.66 14.82 16.81
N GLY A 46 -19.53 15.51 16.90
CA GLY A 46 -18.33 15.02 17.54
C GLY A 46 -17.36 14.33 16.59
N VAL A 47 -17.62 14.33 15.29
CA VAL A 47 -16.70 13.86 14.25
C VAL A 47 -16.49 14.97 13.21
N THR A 48 -15.24 15.30 12.93
CA THR A 48 -14.83 16.17 11.82
C THR A 48 -13.94 15.38 10.87
N VAL A 49 -14.21 15.47 9.56
CA VAL A 49 -13.42 14.80 8.52
C VAL A 49 -12.84 15.85 7.59
N ASN A 50 -11.51 15.95 7.57
CA ASN A 50 -10.78 16.89 6.72
C ASN A 50 -10.00 16.14 5.65
N PRO A 51 -9.98 16.59 4.39
CA PRO A 51 -9.16 15.97 3.35
C PRO A 51 -7.67 16.22 3.63
N LEU A 52 -6.86 15.20 3.36
CA LEU A 52 -5.40 15.30 3.31
C LEU A 52 -4.96 15.41 1.85
N ILE A 53 -4.20 16.44 1.55
CA ILE A 53 -3.60 16.62 0.22
C ILE A 53 -2.26 15.92 0.22
N LYS A 54 -2.13 14.90 -0.65
CA LYS A 54 -0.87 14.17 -0.86
C LYS A 54 0.16 15.02 -1.62
N LEU A 55 1.42 14.57 -1.64
CA LEU A 55 2.47 15.14 -2.48
C LEU A 55 2.05 15.22 -3.96
N THR A 56 1.22 14.30 -4.41
CA THR A 56 0.65 14.24 -5.76
C THR A 56 -0.45 15.27 -6.04
N GLY A 57 -0.84 16.08 -5.06
CA GLY A 57 -2.00 16.98 -5.18
C GLY A 57 -3.37 16.27 -5.06
N GLU A 58 -3.39 14.94 -5.05
CA GLU A 58 -4.63 14.17 -4.91
C GLU A 58 -5.12 14.14 -3.47
N THR A 59 -6.44 14.03 -3.30
CA THR A 59 -7.10 13.73 -2.04
C THR A 59 -7.67 12.32 -2.09
N GLY A 60 -7.73 11.63 -0.99
CA GLY A 60 -8.25 10.26 -0.90
C GLY A 60 -8.04 9.70 0.49
N PHE A 61 -7.20 10.40 1.23
CA PHE A 61 -7.01 10.19 2.66
C PHE A 61 -7.57 11.37 3.44
N ASN A 62 -7.97 11.08 4.66
CA ASN A 62 -8.58 12.07 5.54
C ASN A 62 -7.89 12.07 6.91
N GLU A 63 -7.91 13.22 7.50
CA GLU A 63 -7.82 13.44 8.93
C GLU A 63 -9.22 13.27 9.53
N VAL A 64 -9.35 12.54 10.63
CA VAL A 64 -10.60 12.37 11.35
C VAL A 64 -10.38 12.77 12.80
N ILE A 65 -11.09 13.80 13.23
CA ILE A 65 -11.01 14.34 14.59
C ILE A 65 -12.26 13.92 15.35
N PHE A 66 -12.08 13.44 16.56
CA PHE A 66 -13.13 13.06 17.48
C PHE A 66 -13.10 14.00 18.69
N GLU A 67 -14.22 14.66 18.97
CA GLU A 67 -14.40 15.58 20.08
C GLU A 67 -15.66 15.21 20.84
N ASP A 68 -15.49 14.67 22.03
CA ASP A 68 -16.55 14.18 22.93
C ASP A 68 -17.58 13.27 22.24
N LEU A 69 -17.12 12.52 21.23
CA LEU A 69 -17.98 11.60 20.50
C LEU A 69 -18.51 10.51 21.42
N VAL A 70 -19.82 10.37 21.48
CA VAL A 70 -20.51 9.28 22.18
C VAL A 70 -20.77 8.14 21.20
N VAL A 71 -20.28 6.97 21.52
CA VAL A 71 -20.49 5.72 20.75
C VAL A 71 -21.23 4.73 21.64
N GLU A 72 -22.36 4.23 21.16
CA GLU A 72 -23.14 3.21 21.87
C GLU A 72 -22.35 1.88 21.92
N ASP A 73 -22.45 1.15 23.04
CA ASP A 73 -21.72 -0.11 23.25
C ASP A 73 -22.09 -1.21 22.26
N LYS A 74 -23.26 -1.14 21.66
CA LYS A 74 -23.70 -2.08 20.60
C LYS A 74 -22.79 -2.12 19.36
N TYR A 75 -21.99 -1.07 19.15
CA TYR A 75 -21.02 -0.97 18.03
C TYR A 75 -19.65 -1.56 18.37
N ARG A 76 -19.46 -2.04 19.61
CA ARG A 76 -18.22 -2.69 20.02
C ARG A 76 -18.18 -4.13 19.51
N LEU A 77 -17.01 -4.52 19.00
CA LEU A 77 -16.70 -5.90 18.66
C LEU A 77 -15.90 -6.55 19.77
N ASP A 78 -16.34 -7.72 20.22
CA ASP A 78 -15.74 -8.49 21.32
C ASP A 78 -15.85 -7.77 22.69
N GLU A 79 -15.22 -8.30 23.72
CA GLU A 79 -15.23 -7.75 25.07
C GLU A 79 -14.42 -6.45 25.20
N VAL A 80 -14.69 -5.67 26.23
CA VAL A 80 -13.87 -4.51 26.59
C VAL A 80 -12.43 -4.96 26.81
N GLY A 81 -11.48 -4.32 26.17
CA GLY A 81 -10.07 -4.69 26.25
C GLY A 81 -9.60 -5.71 25.19
N ALA A 82 -10.50 -6.37 24.47
CA ALA A 82 -10.14 -7.35 23.43
C ALA A 82 -9.81 -6.72 22.05
N GLY A 83 -9.83 -5.39 21.95
CA GLY A 83 -9.68 -4.68 20.68
C GLY A 83 -8.37 -4.94 19.94
N TRP A 84 -7.27 -5.20 20.65
CA TRP A 84 -6.01 -5.56 20.00
C TRP A 84 -6.09 -6.92 19.28
N LYS A 85 -6.74 -7.90 19.87
CA LYS A 85 -6.98 -9.22 19.26
C LYS A 85 -7.81 -9.08 17.99
N VAL A 86 -8.88 -8.29 18.01
CA VAL A 86 -9.72 -8.01 16.85
C VAL A 86 -8.92 -7.29 15.76
N ALA A 87 -8.13 -6.27 16.13
CA ALA A 87 -7.25 -5.56 15.20
C ALA A 87 -6.24 -6.49 14.52
N MET A 88 -5.65 -7.45 15.25
CA MET A 88 -4.72 -8.43 14.67
C MET A 88 -5.39 -9.32 13.63
N THR A 89 -6.65 -9.71 13.84
CA THR A 89 -7.43 -10.47 12.86
C THR A 89 -7.66 -9.64 11.59
N THR A 90 -8.09 -8.39 11.73
CA THR A 90 -8.27 -7.45 10.60
C THR A 90 -6.97 -7.29 9.81
N LEU A 91 -5.85 -7.03 10.48
CA LEU A 91 -4.54 -6.87 9.84
C LEU A 91 -4.04 -8.15 9.17
N ALA A 92 -4.37 -9.33 9.70
CA ALA A 92 -4.04 -10.59 9.06
C ALA A 92 -4.79 -10.76 7.73
N HIS A 93 -6.07 -10.40 7.69
CA HIS A 93 -6.86 -10.39 6.46
C HIS A 93 -6.35 -9.37 5.44
N GLU A 94 -5.99 -8.18 5.87
CA GLU A 94 -5.41 -7.15 5.00
C GLU A 94 -4.08 -7.58 4.38
N ARG A 95 -3.24 -8.32 5.14
CA ARG A 95 -1.88 -8.72 4.72
C ARG A 95 -1.81 -9.99 3.88
N GLY A 96 -2.87 -10.71 3.68
CA GLY A 96 -2.74 -11.94 2.90
C GLY A 96 -3.92 -12.87 2.84
N ALA A 97 -4.76 -12.95 3.86
CA ALA A 97 -5.97 -13.74 3.77
C ALA A 97 -6.99 -13.07 2.81
N GLY A 98 -6.97 -11.73 2.69
CA GLY A 98 -7.82 -10.97 1.77
C GLY A 98 -7.36 -10.98 0.31
N LEU A 99 -6.08 -11.19 0.03
CA LEU A 99 -5.54 -11.28 -1.34
C LEU A 99 -6.03 -12.52 -2.10
N LEU A 100 -6.51 -13.54 -1.38
CA LEU A 100 -7.04 -14.77 -1.98
C LEU A 100 -8.57 -14.73 -2.21
N THR A 101 -9.30 -13.78 -1.62
CA THR A 101 -10.76 -13.84 -1.60
C THR A 101 -11.50 -12.57 -2.04
N THR A 102 -10.84 -11.41 -2.16
CA THR A 102 -11.51 -10.18 -2.62
C THR A 102 -10.64 -9.32 -3.54
N PRO A 103 -11.15 -8.93 -4.71
CA PRO A 103 -10.44 -8.06 -5.66
C PRO A 103 -10.43 -6.57 -5.26
N SER A 104 -10.84 -6.19 -4.07
CA SER A 104 -10.97 -4.77 -3.75
C SER A 104 -10.69 -4.46 -2.29
N ALA A 105 -9.54 -3.92 -2.03
CA ALA A 105 -9.26 -2.83 -1.09
C ALA A 105 -7.77 -2.48 -1.16
N GLY A 106 -7.41 -1.48 -1.97
CA GLY A 106 -6.09 -0.83 -1.89
C GLY A 106 -4.87 -1.65 -2.33
N GLY A 107 -5.07 -2.87 -2.80
CA GLY A 107 -4.04 -3.66 -3.44
C GLY A 107 -3.96 -3.30 -4.91
N MET A 108 -2.76 -3.17 -5.47
CA MET A 108 -2.58 -3.19 -6.91
C MET A 108 -3.25 -4.46 -7.45
N VAL A 109 -4.48 -4.33 -7.95
CA VAL A 109 -5.07 -5.34 -8.82
C VAL A 109 -4.21 -5.31 -10.06
N MET A 110 -3.41 -6.34 -10.28
CA MET A 110 -2.87 -6.59 -11.60
C MET A 110 -4.08 -6.96 -12.47
N GLU A 111 -4.67 -5.95 -13.08
CA GLU A 111 -5.70 -6.16 -14.08
C GLU A 111 -5.15 -7.09 -15.17
N LYS A 112 -5.94 -8.11 -15.44
CA LYS A 112 -5.69 -9.13 -16.45
C LYS A 112 -6.05 -8.54 -17.81
N GLU A 113 -5.48 -7.37 -18.15
CA GLU A 113 -5.70 -6.77 -19.46
C GLU A 113 -4.41 -6.64 -20.25
N LYS A 114 -4.57 -6.90 -21.54
CA LYS A 114 -3.60 -6.82 -22.62
C LYS A 114 -3.13 -5.37 -22.78
N GLY A 115 -2.10 -5.02 -22.04
CA GLY A 115 -1.44 -3.72 -22.10
C GLY A 115 -0.53 -3.59 -20.87
N ALA A 116 0.70 -3.21 -21.08
CA ALA A 116 1.63 -3.00 -19.99
C ALA A 116 1.17 -1.78 -19.17
N GLY A 117 0.39 -2.02 -18.11
CA GLY A 117 -0.02 -0.97 -17.15
C GLY A 117 1.20 -0.37 -16.45
N ILE A 118 1.08 0.88 -16.03
CA ILE A 118 2.10 1.54 -15.20
C ILE A 118 2.33 0.70 -13.96
N GLY A 119 3.61 0.36 -13.68
CA GLY A 119 3.98 -0.61 -12.63
C GLY A 119 4.40 -1.99 -13.16
N ASN A 120 4.38 -2.20 -14.50
CA ASN A 120 4.95 -3.37 -15.15
C ASN A 120 6.30 -2.98 -15.78
N ALA A 121 7.36 -3.76 -15.55
CA ALA A 121 8.67 -3.53 -16.15
C ALA A 121 8.64 -3.52 -17.70
N MET A 122 7.71 -4.23 -18.31
CA MET A 122 7.50 -4.21 -19.78
C MET A 122 7.13 -2.82 -20.30
N SER A 123 6.37 -2.02 -19.56
CA SER A 123 5.97 -0.68 -19.99
C SER A 123 7.13 0.31 -20.07
N LEU A 124 8.24 0.03 -19.37
CA LEU A 124 9.47 0.81 -19.47
C LEU A 124 10.13 0.69 -20.85
N ILE A 125 9.91 -0.41 -21.57
CA ILE A 125 10.43 -0.59 -22.94
C ILE A 125 9.80 0.45 -23.87
N ASP A 126 8.49 0.62 -23.79
CA ASP A 126 7.78 1.58 -24.64
C ASP A 126 8.12 3.02 -24.25
N LEU A 127 8.25 3.28 -22.94
CA LEU A 127 8.74 4.57 -22.45
C LEU A 127 10.14 4.87 -22.98
N ALA A 128 11.08 3.92 -22.91
CA ALA A 128 12.46 4.09 -23.37
C ALA A 128 12.56 4.33 -24.88
N LYS A 129 11.67 3.74 -25.70
CA LYS A 129 11.60 3.99 -27.14
C LYS A 129 11.06 5.39 -27.48
N GLN A 130 10.24 5.96 -26.61
CA GLN A 130 9.63 7.28 -26.81
C GLN A 130 10.42 8.42 -26.18
N SER A 131 11.31 8.13 -25.23
CA SER A 131 12.14 9.11 -24.53
C SER A 131 13.46 9.34 -25.25
N TYR A 132 13.83 10.61 -25.44
CA TYR A 132 15.07 10.99 -26.14
C TYR A 132 16.09 11.59 -25.16
N ARG A 133 17.33 11.12 -25.28
CA ARG A 133 18.47 11.59 -24.50
C ARG A 133 19.67 11.80 -25.44
N ASN A 134 20.27 12.99 -25.43
CA ASN A 134 21.44 13.30 -26.24
C ASN A 134 21.31 12.91 -27.74
N GLY A 135 20.13 13.13 -28.31
CA GLY A 135 19.84 12.85 -29.73
C GLY A 135 19.59 11.39 -30.08
N LYS A 136 19.51 10.50 -29.09
CA LYS A 136 19.17 9.07 -29.24
C LYS A 136 17.97 8.70 -28.37
N THR A 137 17.30 7.59 -28.68
CA THR A 137 16.28 7.06 -27.79
C THR A 137 16.94 6.51 -26.51
N ALA A 138 16.23 6.57 -25.38
CA ALA A 138 16.71 5.94 -24.16
C ALA A 138 16.86 4.41 -24.32
N ALA A 139 16.12 3.80 -25.26
CA ALA A 139 16.27 2.39 -25.60
C ALA A 139 17.61 2.04 -26.26
N ASP A 140 18.37 3.01 -26.75
CA ASP A 140 19.72 2.81 -27.29
C ASP A 140 20.80 2.85 -26.21
N ASP A 141 20.45 3.27 -24.98
CA ASP A 141 21.35 3.28 -23.84
C ASP A 141 21.48 1.88 -23.23
N GLY A 142 22.70 1.34 -23.22
CA GLY A 142 22.98 0.00 -22.70
C GLY A 142 22.68 -0.14 -21.20
N ALA A 143 22.93 0.90 -20.40
CA ALA A 143 22.65 0.87 -18.96
C ALA A 143 21.15 0.85 -18.66
N ILE A 144 20.36 1.63 -19.40
CA ILE A 144 18.89 1.62 -19.28
C ILE A 144 18.34 0.26 -19.68
N ARG A 145 18.82 -0.33 -20.77
CA ARG A 145 18.40 -1.66 -21.22
C ARG A 145 18.69 -2.72 -20.18
N ASP A 146 19.87 -2.71 -19.58
CA ASP A 146 20.28 -3.64 -18.54
C ASP A 146 19.39 -3.51 -17.30
N SER A 147 19.15 -2.29 -16.82
CA SER A 147 18.25 -2.03 -15.70
C SER A 147 16.81 -2.49 -15.96
N ILE A 148 16.28 -2.29 -17.17
CA ILE A 148 14.94 -2.80 -17.55
C ILE A 148 14.93 -4.33 -17.49
N MET A 149 15.97 -4.99 -18.03
CA MET A 149 16.04 -6.45 -18.03
C MET A 149 16.15 -7.02 -16.62
N GLU A 150 16.89 -6.38 -15.73
CA GLU A 150 16.98 -6.77 -14.31
C GLU A 150 15.59 -6.72 -13.65
N LEU A 151 14.83 -5.63 -13.83
CA LEU A 151 13.47 -5.52 -13.30
C LEU A 151 12.52 -6.56 -13.90
N MET A 152 12.64 -6.87 -15.20
CA MET A 152 11.84 -7.91 -15.84
C MET A 152 12.15 -9.30 -15.26
N ILE A 153 13.41 -9.62 -15.00
CA ILE A 153 13.82 -10.88 -14.36
C ILE A 153 13.24 -10.96 -12.94
N ARG A 154 13.36 -9.90 -12.16
CA ARG A 154 12.79 -9.82 -10.81
C ARG A 154 11.26 -9.99 -10.83
N GLN A 155 10.58 -9.35 -11.77
CA GLN A 155 9.12 -9.43 -11.93
C GLN A 155 8.68 -10.84 -12.32
N GLU A 156 9.42 -11.51 -13.20
CA GLU A 156 9.14 -12.92 -13.54
C GLU A 156 9.36 -13.85 -12.33
N GLY A 157 10.45 -13.68 -11.60
CA GLY A 157 10.69 -14.42 -10.35
C GLY A 157 9.57 -14.22 -9.33
N PHE A 158 9.08 -13.00 -9.19
CA PHE A 158 7.94 -12.67 -8.35
C PHE A 158 6.67 -13.41 -8.81
N ARG A 159 6.37 -13.39 -10.10
CA ARG A 159 5.23 -14.10 -10.70
C ARG A 159 5.29 -15.61 -10.46
N GLN A 160 6.46 -16.22 -10.57
CA GLN A 160 6.63 -17.64 -10.29
C GLN A 160 6.43 -17.95 -8.80
N ASN A 161 6.89 -17.10 -7.90
CA ASN A 161 6.63 -17.25 -6.46
C ASN A 161 5.13 -17.11 -6.13
N GLN A 162 4.38 -16.24 -6.82
CA GLN A 162 2.92 -16.15 -6.65
C GLN A 162 2.22 -17.48 -6.97
N ARG A 163 2.68 -18.20 -7.99
CA ARG A 163 2.13 -19.52 -8.34
C ARG A 163 2.35 -20.57 -7.25
N ARG A 164 3.40 -20.41 -6.43
CA ARG A 164 3.70 -21.33 -5.32
C ARG A 164 2.65 -21.28 -4.21
N ILE A 165 1.91 -20.18 -4.04
CA ILE A 165 0.86 -20.08 -3.01
C ILE A 165 -0.18 -21.20 -3.16
N GLY A 166 -0.54 -21.56 -4.40
CA GLY A 166 -1.50 -22.62 -4.68
C GLY A 166 -0.98 -24.05 -4.47
N VAL A 167 0.31 -24.22 -4.17
CA VAL A 167 0.95 -25.53 -4.03
C VAL A 167 1.38 -25.70 -2.58
N LYS A 168 0.60 -26.48 -1.82
CA LYS A 168 0.79 -26.66 -0.36
C LYS A 168 2.19 -27.17 0.00
N GLU A 169 2.72 -28.09 -0.79
CA GLU A 169 4.02 -28.73 -0.58
C GLU A 169 5.20 -27.77 -0.77
N LEU A 170 4.97 -26.62 -1.43
CA LEU A 170 5.99 -25.58 -1.63
C LEU A 170 5.90 -24.45 -0.60
N ASN A 171 4.99 -24.56 0.38
CA ASN A 171 4.78 -23.57 1.44
C ASN A 171 5.15 -24.17 2.78
N ASP A 172 6.35 -23.85 3.25
CA ASP A 172 6.87 -24.31 4.55
C ASP A 172 6.30 -23.50 5.74
N HIS A 173 5.79 -22.28 5.49
CA HIS A 173 5.15 -21.44 6.50
C HIS A 173 4.06 -20.56 5.86
N PRO A 174 2.83 -20.53 6.45
CA PRO A 174 1.68 -19.84 5.83
C PRO A 174 1.87 -18.33 5.64
N MET A 175 2.70 -17.69 6.46
CA MET A 175 2.97 -16.25 6.36
C MET A 175 4.16 -15.90 5.46
N ARG A 176 5.01 -16.84 5.06
CA ARG A 176 6.24 -16.55 4.32
C ARG A 176 5.95 -15.84 3.00
N LEU A 177 5.21 -16.48 2.12
CA LEU A 177 4.92 -15.92 0.80
C LEU A 177 4.09 -14.63 0.85
N PRO A 178 2.98 -14.54 1.64
CA PRO A 178 2.24 -13.29 1.76
C PRO A 178 3.08 -12.09 2.22
N LEU A 179 3.93 -12.28 3.22
CA LEU A 179 4.83 -11.21 3.68
C LEU A 179 5.87 -10.82 2.63
N GLN A 180 6.47 -11.80 1.96
CA GLN A 180 7.42 -11.55 0.86
C GLN A 180 6.75 -10.82 -0.31
N PHE A 181 5.49 -11.15 -0.64
CA PHE A 181 4.79 -10.50 -1.74
C PHE A 181 4.60 -9.01 -1.49
N LYS A 182 4.17 -8.62 -0.30
CA LYS A 182 4.05 -7.20 0.04
C LYS A 182 5.40 -6.48 -0.11
N LEU A 183 6.45 -7.04 0.46
CA LEU A 183 7.81 -6.47 0.38
C LEU A 183 8.27 -6.33 -1.07
N VAL A 184 8.32 -7.44 -1.80
CA VAL A 184 8.88 -7.47 -3.15
C VAL A 184 8.06 -6.64 -4.13
N ALA A 185 6.73 -6.72 -4.05
CA ALA A 185 5.85 -5.97 -4.96
C ALA A 185 5.98 -4.46 -4.76
N THR A 186 5.99 -3.98 -3.51
CA THR A 186 6.05 -2.54 -3.25
C THR A 186 7.41 -1.94 -3.55
N GLU A 187 8.50 -2.64 -3.25
CA GLU A 187 9.86 -2.19 -3.57
C GLU A 187 10.14 -2.25 -5.07
N MET A 188 9.75 -3.32 -5.73
CA MET A 188 9.87 -3.42 -7.19
C MET A 188 9.04 -2.37 -7.91
N GLY A 189 7.83 -2.06 -7.43
CA GLY A 189 7.00 -0.98 -7.96
C GLY A 189 7.68 0.38 -7.83
N GLN A 190 8.38 0.63 -6.72
CA GLN A 190 9.17 1.84 -6.51
C GLN A 190 10.38 1.90 -7.46
N ASP A 191 11.12 0.79 -7.62
CA ASP A 191 12.25 0.70 -8.54
C ASP A 191 11.83 0.92 -10.00
N ILE A 192 10.68 0.36 -10.41
CA ILE A 192 10.11 0.57 -11.76
C ILE A 192 9.78 2.06 -11.97
N ALA A 193 9.11 2.69 -11.02
CA ALA A 193 8.74 4.10 -11.13
C ALA A 193 9.98 5.01 -11.12
N GLN A 194 11.00 4.68 -10.33
CA GLN A 194 12.27 5.39 -10.32
C GLN A 194 13.00 5.26 -11.67
N LEU A 195 13.08 4.05 -12.23
CA LEU A 195 13.71 3.86 -13.54
C LEU A 195 12.96 4.60 -14.65
N ALA A 196 11.63 4.69 -14.57
CA ALA A 196 10.85 5.51 -15.49
C ALA A 196 11.29 6.99 -15.44
N TYR A 197 11.48 7.51 -14.24
CA TYR A 197 11.99 8.87 -14.02
C TYR A 197 13.38 9.08 -14.66
N GLU A 198 14.25 8.10 -14.51
CA GLU A 198 15.60 8.13 -15.11
C GLU A 198 15.54 8.05 -16.64
N ILE A 199 14.64 7.24 -17.20
CA ILE A 199 14.40 7.11 -18.64
C ILE A 199 13.94 8.45 -19.25
N GLU A 200 13.00 9.13 -18.62
CA GLU A 200 12.47 10.41 -19.08
C GLU A 200 13.50 11.56 -18.96
N GLY A 201 14.45 11.44 -18.04
CA GLY A 201 15.49 12.45 -17.80
C GLY A 201 14.90 13.82 -17.44
N ALA A 202 15.23 14.89 -18.18
CA ALA A 202 14.73 16.23 -17.89
C ALA A 202 13.19 16.34 -18.02
N SER A 203 12.57 15.53 -18.89
CA SER A 203 11.11 15.51 -19.06
C SER A 203 10.38 14.94 -17.85
N SER A 204 11.04 14.25 -16.94
CA SER A 204 10.46 13.75 -15.70
C SER A 204 9.97 14.84 -14.75
N SER A 205 10.35 16.11 -14.97
CA SER A 205 9.83 17.26 -14.23
C SER A 205 8.41 17.69 -14.67
N LEU A 206 7.94 17.21 -15.82
CA LEU A 206 6.62 17.50 -16.34
C LEU A 206 5.58 16.63 -15.63
N TYR A 207 4.48 17.23 -15.19
CA TYR A 207 3.51 16.56 -14.34
C TYR A 207 2.16 16.35 -15.06
N VAL A 208 1.23 15.72 -14.36
CA VAL A 208 -0.14 15.48 -14.86
C VAL A 208 -0.75 16.78 -15.38
N ASN A 209 -1.39 16.72 -16.52
CA ASN A 209 -1.97 17.83 -17.31
C ASN A 209 -0.96 18.67 -18.11
N ASP A 210 0.34 18.38 -18.10
CA ASP A 210 1.25 18.97 -19.06
C ASP A 210 1.16 18.19 -20.39
N GLU A 211 0.96 18.89 -21.50
CA GLU A 211 0.80 18.28 -22.85
C GLU A 211 2.05 17.56 -23.34
N ASN A 212 3.21 17.92 -22.80
CA ASN A 212 4.51 17.32 -23.15
C ASN A 212 4.94 16.20 -22.16
N ALA A 213 4.16 15.95 -21.11
CA ALA A 213 4.47 14.89 -20.17
C ALA A 213 4.28 13.51 -20.79
N ALA A 214 5.31 12.67 -20.76
CA ALA A 214 5.22 11.29 -21.23
C ALA A 214 4.10 10.53 -20.48
N ALA A 215 3.32 9.75 -21.22
CA ALA A 215 2.15 9.04 -20.68
C ALA A 215 1.21 9.93 -19.83
N GLY A 216 1.11 11.23 -20.16
CA GLY A 216 0.27 12.19 -19.44
C GLY A 216 0.68 12.41 -17.97
N GLY A 217 1.95 12.26 -17.63
CA GLY A 217 2.49 12.45 -16.27
C GLY A 217 2.20 11.31 -15.30
N GLN A 218 1.74 10.17 -15.79
CA GLN A 218 1.38 9.03 -14.94
C GLN A 218 2.60 8.38 -14.27
N TRP A 219 3.80 8.46 -14.87
CA TRP A 219 5.02 7.96 -14.25
C TRP A 219 5.43 8.78 -13.05
N GLN A 220 5.29 10.10 -13.12
CA GLN A 220 5.52 11.03 -12.02
C GLN A 220 4.55 10.76 -10.87
N LEU A 221 3.28 10.57 -11.19
CA LEU A 221 2.26 10.21 -10.22
C LEU A 221 2.57 8.85 -9.55
N ALA A 222 2.97 7.85 -10.34
CA ALA A 222 3.35 6.53 -9.85
C ALA A 222 4.58 6.61 -8.93
N TYR A 223 5.59 7.38 -9.31
CA TYR A 223 6.79 7.57 -8.50
C TYR A 223 6.47 8.19 -7.13
N MET A 224 5.74 9.30 -7.10
CA MET A 224 5.37 9.94 -5.84
C MET A 224 4.47 9.06 -4.95
N ASN A 225 3.54 8.30 -5.54
CA ASN A 225 2.69 7.37 -4.79
C ASN A 225 3.47 6.13 -4.30
N SER A 226 4.58 5.75 -4.95
CA SER A 226 5.33 4.54 -4.62
C SER A 226 5.88 4.52 -3.18
N PHE A 227 6.20 5.69 -2.64
CA PHE A 227 6.66 5.82 -1.24
C PHE A 227 5.55 5.46 -0.24
N GLY A 228 4.31 5.82 -0.53
CA GLY A 228 3.16 5.51 0.33
C GLY A 228 2.89 4.00 0.42
N VAL A 229 3.04 3.26 -0.67
CA VAL A 229 2.75 1.81 -0.68
C VAL A 229 3.78 0.99 0.10
N THR A 230 5.01 1.48 0.27
CA THR A 230 6.01 0.81 1.13
C THR A 230 5.70 0.96 2.63
N ILE A 231 4.87 1.94 3.00
CA ILE A 231 4.45 2.23 4.38
C ILE A 231 3.09 1.60 4.69
N ALA A 232 2.16 1.67 3.73
CA ALA A 232 0.78 1.17 3.86
C ALA A 232 0.73 -0.34 4.15
N ALA A 233 -0.36 -0.81 4.77
CA ALA A 233 -0.58 -2.22 5.16
C ALA A 233 0.56 -2.81 6.03
N GLY A 234 1.25 -1.95 6.77
CA GLY A 234 2.44 -2.25 7.57
C GLY A 234 3.73 -1.98 6.81
N ALA A 235 4.54 -1.05 7.36
CA ALA A 235 5.80 -0.64 6.77
C ALA A 235 6.70 -1.85 6.44
N ASN A 236 7.47 -1.72 5.36
CA ASN A 236 8.33 -2.80 4.88
C ASN A 236 9.32 -3.27 5.95
N GLU A 237 9.81 -2.38 6.80
CA GLU A 237 10.67 -2.70 7.94
C GLU A 237 9.95 -3.59 8.96
N VAL A 238 8.68 -3.30 9.26
CA VAL A 238 7.86 -4.14 10.14
C VAL A 238 7.60 -5.51 9.51
N GLN A 239 7.36 -5.57 8.20
CA GLN A 239 7.17 -6.85 7.50
C GLN A 239 8.46 -7.69 7.54
N ARG A 240 9.64 -7.08 7.36
CA ARG A 240 10.94 -7.76 7.51
C ARG A 240 11.13 -8.31 8.92
N ASN A 241 10.79 -7.54 9.95
CA ASN A 241 10.88 -7.99 11.34
C ASN A 241 9.96 -9.19 11.59
N ILE A 242 8.70 -9.12 11.13
CA ILE A 242 7.75 -10.23 11.28
C ILE A 242 8.27 -11.48 10.54
N LEU A 243 8.78 -11.32 9.33
CA LEU A 243 9.36 -12.43 8.55
C LEU A 243 10.56 -13.04 9.27
N GLY A 244 11.49 -12.22 9.73
CA GLY A 244 12.67 -12.67 10.48
C GLY A 244 12.30 -13.40 11.77
N GLU A 245 11.49 -12.75 12.62
CA GLU A 245 11.21 -13.26 13.97
C GLU A 245 10.24 -14.44 13.98
N ARG A 246 9.19 -14.42 13.17
CA ARG A 246 8.09 -15.40 13.25
C ARG A 246 8.16 -16.50 12.20
N VAL A 247 8.79 -16.24 11.05
CA VAL A 247 8.92 -17.22 9.97
C VAL A 247 10.28 -17.90 9.98
N LEU A 248 11.35 -17.10 10.17
CA LEU A 248 12.73 -17.60 10.18
C LEU A 248 13.25 -17.89 11.59
N ASN A 249 12.45 -17.64 12.63
CA ASN A 249 12.79 -17.84 14.04
C ASN A 249 14.10 -17.14 14.47
N MET A 250 14.37 -15.99 13.87
CA MET A 250 15.53 -15.16 14.26
C MET A 250 15.27 -14.49 15.62
N PRO A 251 16.32 -14.17 16.39
CA PRO A 251 16.17 -13.43 17.64
C PRO A 251 15.49 -12.07 17.40
N LYS A 252 14.63 -11.69 18.33
CA LYS A 252 14.04 -10.34 18.31
C LYS A 252 15.12 -9.28 18.49
N SER A 253 15.03 -8.22 17.70
CA SER A 253 15.80 -7.02 17.99
C SER A 253 15.39 -6.45 19.33
N LYS A 254 16.37 -6.11 20.17
CA LYS A 254 16.16 -5.49 21.49
C LYS A 254 15.73 -4.04 21.32
#